data_93fb341ba172df66aff24a0ab44d1d92
#
_entry.id   93fb341ba172df66aff24a0ab44d1d92
#
_cell.length_a   1.000
_cell.length_b   1.000
_cell.length_c   1.000
_cell.angle_alpha   90.00
_cell.angle_beta   90.00
_cell.angle_gamma   90.00
#
_symmetry.space_group_name_H-M   'P 1'
#
loop_
_entity.id
_entity.type
_entity.pdbx_description
1 polymer ?
#
loop_
_entity_poly.entity_id
_entity_poly.type
_entity_poly.pdbx_seq_one_letter_code
_entity_poly.pdbx_strand_id
1 'polypeptide(L)'
;MAIATQLAHKREHDASWGKPADHRPSGVLDTEKRSSTACQFERALREKVVGQDQAVQAVVDLYQMVCAGLQSPSRPIGNLLFLGPTGSGKTRIVEAAAEILFGDSRAVIKVDCAEFQHSHEIAKLIGSPPGYLGHRETHPLITQEALAASHRDDLKLSFLLFDEIEKASDALWQLLLGMLDKATLTLGDNRRVDLSQTMIFLTSNLGSGQIADLMQGGMGFVQPNDKPITGLHEKVEKTAVEAARRKFSPEFMNRLDKVVVFHPLKREELDDVLEIELSNVQKRVLDTATRPFLFRITEEGREFLLQEGTDQRYGARHLKRAIERHVVYPIARLLATAQVHQGDVLVIDRHPADKALAFIRDPERQAPDPSIVLAGTHAVQLTREALART
;
A
#
# COMPACT_ATOMS: atom_id res chain seq x y z
N MET A 1 42.05 30.91 0.79
CA MET A 1 43.08 29.98 0.30
C MET A 1 43.06 28.59 0.97
N ALA A 2 42.49 28.40 2.17
CA ALA A 2 42.50 27.10 2.87
C ALA A 2 41.51 26.03 2.33
N ILE A 3 40.42 26.42 1.69
CA ILE A 3 39.37 25.49 1.21
C ILE A 3 39.76 24.80 -0.12
N ALA A 4 40.57 25.49 -0.96
CA ALA A 4 41.01 24.93 -2.23
C ALA A 4 42.09 23.84 -2.07
N THR A 5 42.88 23.90 -0.99
CA THR A 5 43.95 22.94 -0.70
C THR A 5 43.40 21.64 -0.09
N GLN A 6 42.28 21.69 0.65
CA GLN A 6 41.61 20.51 1.20
C GLN A 6 40.85 19.69 0.13
N LEU A 7 40.34 20.33 -0.91
CA LEU A 7 39.70 19.66 -2.04
C LEU A 7 40.73 19.03 -3.00
N ALA A 8 41.95 19.58 -3.09
CA ALA A 8 43.02 18.97 -3.87
C ALA A 8 43.56 17.69 -3.21
N HIS A 9 43.74 17.68 -1.88
CA HIS A 9 44.24 16.51 -1.16
C HIS A 9 43.23 15.33 -1.11
N LYS A 10 41.92 15.61 -1.19
CA LYS A 10 40.90 14.56 -1.26
C LYS A 10 40.80 13.92 -2.65
N ARG A 11 41.31 14.60 -3.70
CA ARG A 11 41.33 14.06 -5.06
C ARG A 11 42.53 13.14 -5.36
N GLU A 12 43.60 13.19 -4.57
CA GLU A 12 44.77 12.34 -4.77
C GLU A 12 44.65 10.95 -4.09
N HIS A 13 43.75 10.76 -3.13
CA HIS A 13 43.57 9.48 -2.46
C HIS A 13 42.52 8.55 -3.12
N ASP A 14 41.65 9.08 -4.00
CA ASP A 14 40.64 8.30 -4.72
C ASP A 14 41.01 8.02 -6.20
N ALA A 15 42.25 8.22 -6.59
CA ALA A 15 42.72 7.92 -7.95
C ALA A 15 43.06 6.44 -8.20
N SER A 16 42.35 5.51 -7.52
CA SER A 16 42.26 4.12 -7.98
C SER A 16 40.95 3.88 -8.77
N TRP A 17 40.61 4.77 -9.66
CA TRP A 17 39.76 4.40 -10.77
C TRP A 17 40.52 3.35 -11.56
N GLY A 18 40.13 2.08 -11.32
CA GLY A 18 40.78 0.93 -11.93
C GLY A 18 40.95 1.13 -13.41
N LYS A 19 42.08 0.62 -13.94
CA LYS A 19 42.34 0.53 -15.37
C LYS A 19 41.03 0.17 -16.08
N PRO A 20 40.72 0.78 -17.23
CA PRO A 20 39.56 0.40 -18.00
C PRO A 20 39.72 -1.08 -18.38
N ALA A 21 39.17 -1.95 -17.55
CA ALA A 21 39.00 -3.35 -17.87
C ALA A 21 37.83 -3.42 -18.82
N ASP A 22 38.02 -4.07 -19.92
CA ASP A 22 37.06 -4.46 -20.95
C ASP A 22 36.55 -3.35 -21.88
N HIS A 23 36.88 -3.52 -23.14
CA HIS A 23 36.14 -2.96 -24.26
C HIS A 23 34.70 -3.51 -24.22
N ARG A 24 33.85 -2.85 -23.45
CA ARG A 24 32.41 -3.10 -23.57
C ARG A 24 32.00 -2.63 -24.96
N PRO A 25 31.30 -3.46 -25.74
CA PRO A 25 30.83 -3.04 -27.05
C PRO A 25 30.00 -1.77 -26.89
N SER A 26 30.28 -0.75 -27.71
CA SER A 26 29.48 0.45 -27.79
C SER A 26 28.08 0.04 -28.30
N GLY A 27 27.10 0.13 -27.44
CA GLY A 27 25.73 -0.19 -27.76
C GLY A 27 24.79 0.77 -27.05
N VAL A 28 23.59 0.93 -27.56
CA VAL A 28 22.50 1.64 -26.88
C VAL A 28 22.16 0.86 -25.61
N LEU A 29 22.24 1.50 -24.46
CA LEU A 29 21.89 0.89 -23.19
C LEU A 29 20.35 0.87 -23.03
N ASP A 30 19.86 -0.23 -22.47
CA ASP A 30 18.45 -0.39 -22.12
C ASP A 30 18.17 0.31 -20.80
N THR A 31 17.50 1.46 -20.87
CA THR A 31 17.10 2.27 -19.71
C THR A 31 15.90 1.70 -18.96
N GLU A 32 15.16 0.78 -19.58
CA GLU A 32 13.99 0.12 -18.97
C GLU A 32 14.40 -1.09 -18.11
N LYS A 33 15.68 -1.52 -18.22
CA LYS A 33 16.17 -2.67 -17.47
C LYS A 33 16.25 -2.38 -15.97
N ARG A 34 15.55 -3.18 -15.19
CA ARG A 34 15.52 -3.10 -13.73
C ARG A 34 16.62 -3.93 -13.07
N SER A 35 17.05 -3.48 -11.89
CA SER A 35 17.92 -4.29 -11.03
C SER A 35 17.19 -5.55 -10.55
N SER A 36 17.95 -6.60 -10.21
CA SER A 36 17.37 -7.83 -9.64
C SER A 36 16.55 -7.57 -8.38
N THR A 37 17.04 -6.65 -7.53
CA THR A 37 16.35 -6.25 -6.29
C THR A 37 15.02 -5.54 -6.58
N ALA A 38 15.01 -4.64 -7.56
CA ALA A 38 13.78 -3.96 -7.98
C ALA A 38 12.77 -4.93 -8.62
N CYS A 39 13.24 -5.91 -9.41
CA CYS A 39 12.38 -6.95 -9.98
C CYS A 39 11.76 -7.85 -8.89
N GLN A 40 12.53 -8.23 -7.86
CA GLN A 40 12.01 -9.00 -6.73
C GLN A 40 10.98 -8.21 -5.95
N PHE A 41 11.25 -6.92 -5.68
CA PHE A 41 10.30 -6.04 -5.01
C PHE A 41 9.02 -5.86 -5.82
N GLU A 42 9.12 -5.63 -7.13
CA GLU A 42 7.97 -5.53 -8.03
C GLU A 42 7.11 -6.79 -7.99
N ARG A 43 7.73 -7.96 -8.11
CA ARG A 43 7.03 -9.25 -8.08
C ARG A 43 6.27 -9.42 -6.75
N ALA A 44 6.95 -9.21 -5.62
CA ALA A 44 6.33 -9.33 -4.31
C ALA A 44 5.19 -8.31 -4.11
N LEU A 45 5.32 -7.09 -4.69
CA LEU A 45 4.28 -6.07 -4.59
C LEU A 45 3.04 -6.43 -5.44
N ARG A 46 3.25 -7.00 -6.64
CA ARG A 46 2.17 -7.50 -7.50
C ARG A 46 1.40 -8.67 -6.88
N GLU A 47 2.05 -9.49 -6.08
CA GLU A 47 1.38 -10.57 -5.33
C GLU A 47 0.44 -10.04 -4.22
N LYS A 48 0.62 -8.79 -3.78
CA LYS A 48 -0.17 -8.18 -2.69
C LYS A 48 -1.12 -7.07 -3.15
N VAL A 49 -0.93 -6.55 -4.36
CA VAL A 49 -1.70 -5.42 -4.92
C VAL A 49 -2.19 -5.80 -6.32
N VAL A 50 -3.50 -5.91 -6.45
CA VAL A 50 -4.17 -6.35 -7.67
C VAL A 50 -4.71 -5.15 -8.47
N GLY A 51 -4.60 -5.20 -9.79
CA GLY A 51 -5.28 -4.28 -10.72
C GLY A 51 -4.75 -2.85 -10.76
N GLN A 52 -3.59 -2.56 -10.14
CA GLN A 52 -3.03 -1.20 -10.02
C GLN A 52 -1.60 -1.09 -10.57
N ASP A 53 -1.39 -1.53 -11.79
CA ASP A 53 -0.06 -1.62 -12.41
C ASP A 53 0.72 -0.30 -12.41
N GLN A 54 0.07 0.82 -12.71
CA GLN A 54 0.71 2.14 -12.72
C GLN A 54 1.20 2.55 -11.34
N ALA A 55 0.47 2.17 -10.28
CA ALA A 55 0.86 2.47 -8.91
C ALA A 55 2.06 1.61 -8.48
N VAL A 56 2.02 0.30 -8.79
CA VAL A 56 3.16 -0.61 -8.56
C VAL A 56 4.40 -0.07 -9.27
N GLN A 57 4.29 0.28 -10.55
CA GLN A 57 5.38 0.83 -11.34
C GLN A 57 5.97 2.07 -10.68
N ALA A 58 5.13 3.04 -10.28
CA ALA A 58 5.59 4.28 -9.67
C ALA A 58 6.37 4.07 -8.36
N VAL A 59 5.91 3.14 -7.52
CA VAL A 59 6.61 2.83 -6.26
C VAL A 59 7.92 2.10 -6.51
N VAL A 60 7.96 1.18 -7.47
CA VAL A 60 9.18 0.42 -7.84
C VAL A 60 10.22 1.34 -8.48
N ASP A 61 9.82 2.30 -9.30
CA ASP A 61 10.73 3.27 -9.92
C ASP A 61 11.43 4.12 -8.85
N LEU A 62 10.69 4.58 -7.81
CA LEU A 62 11.29 5.29 -6.68
C LEU A 62 12.24 4.40 -5.86
N TYR A 63 11.87 3.14 -5.64
CA TYR A 63 12.74 2.19 -4.95
C TYR A 63 14.03 1.91 -5.74
N GLN A 64 13.95 1.83 -7.06
CA GLN A 64 15.14 1.68 -7.92
C GLN A 64 16.08 2.89 -7.81
N MET A 65 15.54 4.12 -7.71
CA MET A 65 16.35 5.32 -7.44
C MET A 65 17.08 5.24 -6.08
N VAL A 66 16.40 4.73 -5.06
CA VAL A 66 17.03 4.50 -3.73
C VAL A 66 18.17 3.50 -3.85
N CYS A 67 17.96 2.36 -4.51
CA CYS A 67 18.99 1.34 -4.71
C CYS A 67 20.19 1.86 -5.51
N ALA A 68 19.97 2.81 -6.41
CA ALA A 68 21.03 3.42 -7.21
C ALA A 68 21.77 4.56 -6.48
N GLY A 69 21.28 4.99 -5.30
CA GLY A 69 21.87 6.12 -4.55
C GLY A 69 21.74 7.48 -5.26
N LEU A 70 20.72 7.63 -6.14
CA LEU A 70 20.51 8.83 -6.96
C LEU A 70 19.47 9.80 -6.35
N GLN A 71 19.20 9.69 -5.06
CA GLN A 71 18.28 10.59 -4.37
C GLN A 71 18.85 12.01 -4.26
N SER A 72 17.98 13.00 -4.37
CA SER A 72 18.36 14.39 -4.06
C SER A 72 18.47 14.59 -2.53
N PRO A 73 19.57 15.16 -2.01
CA PRO A 73 19.70 15.40 -0.57
C PRO A 73 18.81 16.53 -0.04
N SER A 74 18.19 17.31 -0.91
CA SER A 74 17.39 18.48 -0.54
C SER A 74 15.89 18.31 -0.79
N ARG A 75 15.45 17.14 -1.25
CA ARG A 75 14.04 16.82 -1.53
C ARG A 75 13.70 15.43 -1.01
N PRO A 76 12.43 15.13 -0.72
CA PRO A 76 12.01 13.76 -0.47
C PRO A 76 12.40 12.84 -1.65
N ILE A 77 12.51 11.54 -1.40
CA ILE A 77 12.82 10.55 -2.44
C ILE A 77 11.77 10.61 -3.56
N GLY A 78 10.52 10.81 -3.19
CA GLY A 78 9.45 11.03 -4.14
C GLY A 78 8.13 11.38 -3.44
N ASN A 79 7.32 12.17 -4.13
CA ASN A 79 6.02 12.66 -3.70
C ASN A 79 4.95 12.12 -4.65
N LEU A 80 4.22 11.09 -4.22
CA LEU A 80 3.19 10.44 -5.04
C LEU A 80 1.79 10.81 -4.56
N LEU A 81 0.95 11.27 -5.47
CA LEU A 81 -0.48 11.48 -5.22
C LEU A 81 -1.29 10.34 -5.83
N PHE A 82 -2.01 9.59 -5.01
CA PHE A 82 -2.92 8.52 -5.39
C PHE A 82 -4.36 9.02 -5.42
N LEU A 83 -4.94 9.08 -6.59
CA LEU A 83 -6.34 9.47 -6.82
C LEU A 83 -7.19 8.25 -7.12
N GLY A 84 -8.45 8.25 -6.72
CA GLY A 84 -9.39 7.19 -7.12
C GLY A 84 -10.42 6.85 -6.05
N PRO A 85 -11.35 5.93 -6.35
CA PRO A 85 -12.44 5.61 -5.46
C PRO A 85 -11.98 4.93 -4.17
N THR A 86 -12.84 5.00 -3.15
CA THR A 86 -12.62 4.28 -1.89
C THR A 86 -12.55 2.77 -2.15
N GLY A 87 -11.62 2.08 -1.49
CA GLY A 87 -11.48 0.63 -1.61
C GLY A 87 -10.74 0.17 -2.88
N SER A 88 -10.14 1.07 -3.68
CA SER A 88 -9.32 0.73 -4.85
C SER A 88 -7.88 0.30 -4.53
N GLY A 89 -7.46 0.34 -3.27
CA GLY A 89 -6.13 -0.12 -2.84
C GLY A 89 -5.08 0.97 -2.61
N LYS A 90 -5.44 2.28 -2.62
CA LYS A 90 -4.49 3.41 -2.44
C LYS A 90 -3.61 3.29 -1.19
N THR A 91 -4.22 3.06 -0.04
CA THR A 91 -3.50 2.86 1.23
C THR A 91 -2.79 1.50 1.26
N ARG A 92 -3.41 0.46 0.67
CA ARG A 92 -2.89 -0.91 0.67
C ARG A 92 -1.53 -1.03 -0.02
N ILE A 93 -1.29 -0.31 -1.11
CA ILE A 93 0.00 -0.39 -1.81
C ILE A 93 1.16 0.12 -0.93
N VAL A 94 0.93 1.17 -0.13
CA VAL A 94 1.93 1.71 0.80
C VAL A 94 2.20 0.71 1.92
N GLU A 95 1.15 0.14 2.51
CA GLU A 95 1.24 -0.89 3.55
C GLU A 95 1.93 -2.17 3.03
N ALA A 96 1.62 -2.60 1.79
CA ALA A 96 2.24 -3.75 1.15
C ALA A 96 3.73 -3.49 0.86
N ALA A 97 4.08 -2.31 0.38
CA ALA A 97 5.47 -1.93 0.15
C ALA A 97 6.27 -1.88 1.48
N ALA A 98 5.69 -1.36 2.56
CA ALA A 98 6.30 -1.36 3.88
C ALA A 98 6.50 -2.80 4.42
N GLU A 99 5.50 -3.65 4.27
CA GLU A 99 5.59 -5.06 4.67
C GLU A 99 6.72 -5.80 3.96
N ILE A 100 6.90 -5.55 2.65
CA ILE A 100 7.96 -6.19 1.85
C ILE A 100 9.35 -5.63 2.21
N LEU A 101 9.49 -4.32 2.34
CA LEU A 101 10.78 -3.68 2.55
C LEU A 101 11.24 -3.69 4.01
N PHE A 102 10.33 -3.55 4.96
CA PHE A 102 10.63 -3.41 6.38
C PHE A 102 10.20 -4.62 7.23
N GLY A 103 9.39 -5.53 6.64
CA GLY A 103 8.85 -6.71 7.37
C GLY A 103 7.59 -6.43 8.19
N ASP A 104 7.11 -5.19 8.25
CA ASP A 104 5.89 -4.80 8.98
C ASP A 104 5.06 -3.81 8.14
N SER A 105 3.81 -4.14 7.87
CA SER A 105 2.87 -3.26 7.17
C SER A 105 2.57 -1.95 7.93
N ARG A 106 2.87 -1.91 9.24
CA ARG A 106 2.71 -0.73 10.10
C ARG A 106 3.92 0.18 10.12
N ALA A 107 5.01 -0.20 9.45
CA ALA A 107 6.21 0.61 9.32
C ALA A 107 5.99 1.81 8.36
N VAL A 108 4.88 2.51 8.56
CA VAL A 108 4.43 3.71 7.82
C VAL A 108 3.94 4.72 8.84
N ILE A 109 4.46 5.94 8.79
CA ILE A 109 3.88 7.04 9.55
C ILE A 109 2.63 7.48 8.79
N LYS A 110 1.45 7.21 9.37
CA LYS A 110 0.16 7.50 8.75
C LYS A 110 -0.49 8.71 9.41
N VAL A 111 -0.84 9.69 8.60
CA VAL A 111 -1.55 10.92 8.98
C VAL A 111 -2.93 10.90 8.32
N ASP A 112 -4.00 10.74 9.10
CA ASP A 112 -5.36 10.90 8.61
C ASP A 112 -5.69 12.40 8.54
N CYS A 113 -5.77 12.96 7.34
CA CYS A 113 -6.03 14.38 7.15
C CYS A 113 -7.44 14.80 7.59
N ALA A 114 -8.35 13.85 7.80
CA ALA A 114 -9.66 14.15 8.38
C ALA A 114 -9.58 14.58 9.85
N GLU A 115 -8.49 14.26 10.57
CA GLU A 115 -8.22 14.72 11.92
C GLU A 115 -7.59 16.12 11.98
N PHE A 116 -7.27 16.73 10.82
CA PHE A 116 -6.56 18.00 10.69
C PHE A 116 -7.37 19.03 9.89
N GLN A 117 -8.68 19.07 10.09
CA GLN A 117 -9.58 19.99 9.41
C GLN A 117 -9.49 21.42 9.95
N HIS A 118 -9.01 21.59 11.18
CA HIS A 118 -8.86 22.87 11.82
C HIS A 118 -7.39 23.20 12.10
N SER A 119 -7.04 24.48 12.03
CA SER A 119 -5.65 24.94 12.16
C SER A 119 -5.00 24.61 13.51
N HIS A 120 -5.77 24.55 14.60
CA HIS A 120 -5.24 24.23 15.93
C HIS A 120 -4.83 22.75 16.08
N GLU A 121 -5.33 21.85 15.22
CA GLU A 121 -5.01 20.43 15.25
C GLU A 121 -3.59 20.12 14.74
N ILE A 122 -2.98 21.08 14.05
CA ILE A 122 -1.59 20.96 13.58
C ILE A 122 -0.61 20.67 14.73
N ALA A 123 -0.91 21.14 15.94
CA ALA A 123 -0.10 20.83 17.12
C ALA A 123 0.05 19.32 17.37
N LYS A 124 -0.92 18.48 16.99
CA LYS A 124 -0.80 17.00 17.05
C LYS A 124 0.30 16.48 16.12
N LEU A 125 0.52 17.16 15.00
CA LEU A 125 1.49 16.73 13.99
C LEU A 125 2.91 17.19 14.33
N ILE A 126 3.08 18.45 14.71
CA ILE A 126 4.39 19.09 14.92
C ILE A 126 4.73 19.37 16.39
N GLY A 127 3.82 19.09 17.33
CA GLY A 127 3.97 19.49 18.73
C GLY A 127 3.52 20.93 18.99
N SER A 128 3.30 21.27 20.26
CA SER A 128 2.98 22.64 20.69
C SER A 128 4.25 23.43 21.01
N PRO A 129 4.30 24.74 20.69
CA PRO A 129 5.42 25.58 21.06
C PRO A 129 5.64 25.64 22.58
N PRO A 130 6.88 25.85 23.08
CA PRO A 130 7.16 26.04 24.49
C PRO A 130 6.37 27.19 25.06
N GLY A 131 5.76 26.99 26.24
CA GLY A 131 4.96 28.02 26.93
C GLY A 131 3.46 27.99 26.62
N TYR A 132 3.00 27.21 25.66
CA TYR A 132 1.57 27.02 25.42
C TYR A 132 1.00 25.92 26.33
N LEU A 133 -0.28 26.07 26.72
CA LEU A 133 -1.02 25.04 27.45
C LEU A 133 -1.01 23.76 26.61
N GLY A 134 -0.61 22.60 27.21
CA GLY A 134 -0.51 21.31 26.52
C GLY A 134 0.85 21.00 25.89
N HIS A 135 1.86 21.89 25.96
CA HIS A 135 3.19 21.63 25.39
C HIS A 135 3.83 20.32 25.91
N ARG A 136 3.64 19.97 27.18
CA ARG A 136 4.18 18.72 27.75
C ARG A 136 3.38 17.47 27.40
N GLU A 137 2.17 17.64 26.92
CA GLU A 137 1.21 16.55 26.64
C GLU A 137 1.12 16.22 25.15
N THR A 138 1.54 17.15 24.29
CA THR A 138 1.43 17.01 22.83
C THR A 138 2.77 16.58 22.25
N HIS A 139 2.93 15.27 22.03
CA HIS A 139 4.10 14.73 21.32
C HIS A 139 3.88 14.82 19.81
N PRO A 140 4.86 15.34 19.04
CA PRO A 140 4.75 15.40 17.58
C PRO A 140 4.67 13.99 16.99
N LEU A 141 3.78 13.81 16.00
CA LEU A 141 3.62 12.53 15.29
C LEU A 141 4.80 12.26 14.35
N ILE A 142 5.32 13.31 13.69
CA ILE A 142 6.44 13.19 12.77
C ILE A 142 7.70 13.67 13.50
N THR A 143 8.54 12.73 13.90
CA THR A 143 9.85 13.00 14.52
C THR A 143 10.96 12.28 13.77
N GLN A 144 12.21 12.70 13.96
CA GLN A 144 13.34 12.04 13.31
C GLN A 144 13.48 10.59 13.77
N GLU A 145 13.18 10.33 15.05
CA GLU A 145 13.22 9.01 15.65
C GLU A 145 12.14 8.10 15.04
N ALA A 146 10.92 8.63 14.83
CA ALA A 146 9.83 7.89 14.22
C ALA A 146 10.15 7.53 12.75
N LEU A 147 10.74 8.46 11.99
CA LEU A 147 11.20 8.20 10.63
C LEU A 147 12.30 7.14 10.59
N ALA A 148 13.28 7.24 11.49
CA ALA A 148 14.40 6.31 11.53
C ALA A 148 14.05 4.93 12.11
N ALA A 149 12.87 4.74 12.69
CA ALA A 149 12.48 3.49 13.35
C ALA A 149 12.50 2.26 12.41
N SER A 150 12.26 2.46 11.12
CA SER A 150 12.28 1.41 10.09
C SER A 150 13.61 1.32 9.33
N HIS A 151 14.59 2.19 9.64
CA HIS A 151 15.89 2.20 8.97
C HIS A 151 16.71 0.97 9.35
N ARG A 152 17.42 0.43 8.37
CA ARG A 152 18.42 -0.61 8.52
C ARG A 152 19.75 -0.13 7.93
N ASP A 153 20.83 -0.85 8.21
CA ASP A 153 22.16 -0.49 7.70
C ASP A 153 22.23 -0.47 6.17
N ASP A 154 21.47 -1.38 5.55
CA ASP A 154 21.39 -1.55 4.09
C ASP A 154 20.32 -0.67 3.43
N LEU A 155 19.32 -0.17 4.18
CA LEU A 155 18.20 0.58 3.65
C LEU A 155 17.77 1.71 4.60
N LYS A 156 18.13 2.94 4.26
CA LYS A 156 17.69 4.15 4.95
C LYS A 156 16.51 4.77 4.20
N LEU A 157 15.32 4.28 4.51
CA LEU A 157 14.09 4.66 3.84
C LEU A 157 12.96 4.72 4.86
N SER A 158 12.12 5.75 4.78
CA SER A 158 10.92 5.91 5.58
C SER A 158 9.70 6.13 4.68
N PHE A 159 8.54 5.69 5.14
CA PHE A 159 7.27 5.95 4.48
C PHE A 159 6.41 6.89 5.32
N LEU A 160 5.91 7.94 4.68
CA LEU A 160 4.98 8.89 5.24
C LEU A 160 3.74 8.96 4.36
N LEU A 161 2.58 8.67 4.93
CA LEU A 161 1.31 8.61 4.23
C LEU A 161 0.33 9.64 4.78
N PHE A 162 -0.11 10.56 3.95
CA PHE A 162 -1.22 11.48 4.21
C PHE A 162 -2.48 10.93 3.54
N ASP A 163 -3.42 10.44 4.34
CA ASP A 163 -4.67 9.85 3.86
C ASP A 163 -5.77 10.91 3.80
N GLU A 164 -6.58 10.90 2.72
CA GLU A 164 -7.69 11.83 2.47
C GLU A 164 -7.29 13.32 2.49
N ILE A 165 -6.22 13.65 1.76
CA ILE A 165 -5.60 14.98 1.76
C ILE A 165 -6.56 16.12 1.38
N GLU A 166 -7.64 15.85 0.64
CA GLU A 166 -8.67 16.83 0.29
C GLU A 166 -9.41 17.41 1.50
N LYS A 167 -9.32 16.75 2.67
CA LYS A 167 -9.93 17.19 3.94
C LYS A 167 -9.03 18.07 4.79
N ALA A 168 -7.76 18.19 4.43
CA ALA A 168 -6.76 18.95 5.17
C ALA A 168 -7.12 20.43 5.28
N SER A 169 -6.81 21.05 6.44
CA SER A 169 -6.89 22.50 6.66
C SER A 169 -5.79 23.23 5.88
N ASP A 170 -5.97 24.53 5.68
CA ASP A 170 -4.98 25.40 5.05
C ASP A 170 -3.63 25.37 5.79
N ALA A 171 -3.64 25.25 7.11
CA ALA A 171 -2.43 25.15 7.90
C ALA A 171 -1.65 23.87 7.59
N LEU A 172 -2.31 22.72 7.41
CA LEU A 172 -1.66 21.48 6.98
C LEU A 172 -1.11 21.62 5.55
N TRP A 173 -1.84 22.28 4.65
CA TRP A 173 -1.38 22.56 3.29
C TRP A 173 -0.07 23.33 3.28
N GLN A 174 0.07 24.38 4.10
CA GLN A 174 1.30 25.18 4.19
C GLN A 174 2.50 24.33 4.69
N LEU A 175 2.28 23.46 5.66
CA LEU A 175 3.33 22.52 6.11
C LEU A 175 3.75 21.56 5.01
N LEU A 176 2.78 20.96 4.31
CA LEU A 176 3.05 20.03 3.21
C LEU A 176 3.88 20.67 2.10
N LEU A 177 3.59 21.91 1.72
CA LEU A 177 4.37 22.60 0.70
C LEU A 177 5.86 22.67 1.07
N GLY A 178 6.18 22.93 2.35
CA GLY A 178 7.56 22.92 2.85
C GLY A 178 8.19 21.51 2.83
N MET A 179 7.45 20.51 3.26
CA MET A 179 7.91 19.11 3.31
C MET A 179 8.19 18.56 1.92
N LEU A 180 7.28 18.76 0.96
CA LEU A 180 7.38 18.24 -0.40
C LEU A 180 8.51 18.90 -1.20
N ASP A 181 8.84 20.18 -0.92
CA ASP A 181 9.83 20.95 -1.67
C ASP A 181 11.24 20.84 -1.09
N LYS A 182 11.35 20.95 0.23
CA LYS A 182 12.64 21.09 0.94
C LYS A 182 13.01 19.91 1.82
N ALA A 183 12.21 18.85 1.82
CA ALA A 183 12.38 17.71 2.70
C ALA A 183 12.57 18.08 4.18
N THR A 184 11.95 19.17 4.64
CA THR A 184 12.15 19.67 5.98
C THR A 184 10.82 20.00 6.65
N LEU A 185 10.64 19.51 7.88
CA LEU A 185 9.53 19.86 8.77
C LEU A 185 10.09 20.53 10.02
N THR A 186 9.62 21.75 10.34
CA THR A 186 9.96 22.42 11.59
C THR A 186 8.89 22.10 12.63
N LEU A 187 9.32 21.53 13.75
CA LEU A 187 8.45 21.21 14.88
C LEU A 187 8.12 22.46 15.70
N GLY A 188 7.12 22.35 16.58
CA GLY A 188 6.69 23.44 17.45
C GLY A 188 7.79 23.92 18.42
N ASP A 189 8.77 23.09 18.75
CA ASP A 189 9.95 23.42 19.56
C ASP A 189 11.16 23.91 18.73
N ASN A 190 10.97 24.25 17.46
CA ASN A 190 11.97 24.67 16.49
C ASN A 190 12.99 23.59 16.07
N ARG A 191 12.88 22.34 16.51
CA ARG A 191 13.66 21.24 15.93
C ARG A 191 13.25 21.03 14.48
N ARG A 192 14.22 20.62 13.66
CA ARG A 192 13.98 20.29 12.25
C ARG A 192 14.06 18.79 12.05
N VAL A 193 13.09 18.27 11.33
CA VAL A 193 13.03 16.88 10.89
C VAL A 193 13.41 16.84 9.43
N ASP A 194 14.38 15.99 9.09
CA ASP A 194 14.85 15.74 7.72
C ASP A 194 14.05 14.61 7.07
N LEU A 195 13.41 14.91 5.95
CA LEU A 195 12.59 14.01 5.15
C LEU A 195 13.28 13.57 3.84
N SER A 196 14.59 13.85 3.67
CA SER A 196 15.33 13.53 2.45
C SER A 196 15.39 12.02 2.15
N GLN A 197 15.23 11.18 3.18
CA GLN A 197 15.17 9.71 3.07
C GLN A 197 13.74 9.17 3.14
N THR A 198 12.75 10.00 2.81
CA THR A 198 11.33 9.66 2.95
C THR A 198 10.63 9.62 1.58
N MET A 199 9.86 8.57 1.33
CA MET A 199 8.82 8.57 0.29
C MET A 199 7.53 9.10 0.89
N ILE A 200 6.96 10.14 0.29
CA ILE A 200 5.72 10.76 0.72
C ILE A 200 4.59 10.31 -0.20
N PHE A 201 3.60 9.69 0.38
CA PHE A 201 2.39 9.25 -0.29
C PHE A 201 1.22 10.12 0.17
N LEU A 202 0.42 10.56 -0.76
CA LEU A 202 -0.81 11.31 -0.49
C LEU A 202 -1.96 10.56 -1.16
N THR A 203 -3.07 10.35 -0.45
CA THR A 203 -4.25 9.74 -1.05
C THR A 203 -5.41 10.73 -1.11
N SER A 204 -6.23 10.59 -2.12
CA SER A 204 -7.45 11.38 -2.28
C SER A 204 -8.56 10.59 -2.97
N ASN A 205 -9.79 10.88 -2.56
CA ASN A 205 -11.00 10.31 -3.17
C ASN A 205 -11.63 11.28 -4.19
N LEU A 206 -10.94 12.34 -4.59
CA LEU A 206 -11.44 13.30 -5.57
C LEU A 206 -11.74 12.62 -6.91
N GLY A 207 -12.84 13.03 -7.54
CA GLY A 207 -13.30 12.45 -8.80
C GLY A 207 -14.03 11.12 -8.70
N SER A 208 -14.12 10.50 -7.52
CA SER A 208 -14.74 9.17 -7.35
C SER A 208 -16.20 9.10 -7.81
N GLY A 209 -17.01 10.15 -7.56
CA GLY A 209 -18.39 10.22 -8.04
C GLY A 209 -18.46 10.25 -9.56
N GLN A 210 -17.66 11.11 -10.19
CA GLN A 210 -17.61 11.24 -11.65
C GLN A 210 -17.06 9.97 -12.32
N ILE A 211 -16.11 9.29 -11.68
CA ILE A 211 -15.60 7.98 -12.13
C ILE A 211 -16.70 6.93 -12.05
N ALA A 212 -17.47 6.90 -10.96
CA ALA A 212 -18.59 5.97 -10.81
C ALA A 212 -19.68 6.22 -11.89
N ASP A 213 -20.00 7.48 -12.17
CA ASP A 213 -20.96 7.85 -13.21
C ASP A 213 -20.49 7.45 -14.62
N LEU A 214 -19.19 7.58 -14.90
CA LEU A 214 -18.58 7.13 -16.17
C LEU A 214 -18.62 5.61 -16.31
N MET A 215 -18.45 4.87 -15.21
CA MET A 215 -18.49 3.39 -15.19
C MET A 215 -19.91 2.83 -15.33
N GLN A 216 -20.94 3.55 -14.83
CA GLN A 216 -22.35 3.15 -14.94
C GLN A 216 -22.96 3.48 -16.31
N GLY A 217 -22.16 4.00 -17.27
CA GLY A 217 -22.68 4.47 -18.57
C GLY A 217 -23.55 5.69 -18.36
N GLY A 218 -22.95 6.90 -18.39
CA GLY A 218 -23.63 8.17 -18.09
C GLY A 218 -25.04 8.23 -18.66
N MET A 219 -25.96 8.88 -17.96
CA MET A 219 -27.38 9.03 -18.33
C MET A 219 -27.54 9.56 -19.79
N GLY A 220 -27.45 8.66 -20.75
CA GLY A 220 -27.65 8.93 -22.15
C GLY A 220 -27.72 7.60 -22.90
N PHE A 221 -28.84 7.37 -23.58
CA PHE A 221 -29.14 6.21 -24.39
C PHE A 221 -27.91 5.68 -25.16
N VAL A 222 -27.25 4.66 -24.67
CA VAL A 222 -26.24 3.90 -25.41
C VAL A 222 -26.90 2.59 -25.82
N GLN A 223 -27.01 2.41 -27.14
CA GLN A 223 -27.53 1.18 -27.75
C GLN A 223 -26.58 0.01 -27.46
N PRO A 224 -27.06 -1.25 -27.37
CA PRO A 224 -26.26 -2.43 -26.96
C PRO A 224 -25.16 -2.87 -27.95
N ASN A 225 -24.77 -2.03 -28.91
CA ASN A 225 -23.90 -2.42 -30.03
C ASN A 225 -22.59 -1.62 -30.13
N ASP A 226 -22.14 -0.92 -29.09
CA ASP A 226 -20.89 -0.15 -29.17
C ASP A 226 -19.69 -0.90 -28.63
N LYS A 227 -18.70 -0.95 -29.50
CA LYS A 227 -17.32 -1.45 -29.45
C LYS A 227 -16.65 -1.42 -28.07
N PRO A 228 -15.65 -2.30 -27.81
CA PRO A 228 -14.88 -2.30 -26.57
C PRO A 228 -14.32 -0.90 -26.32
N ILE A 229 -14.55 -0.36 -25.13
CA ILE A 229 -14.26 1.01 -24.73
C ILE A 229 -12.73 1.19 -24.60
N THR A 230 -12.05 1.22 -25.74
CA THR A 230 -10.71 1.78 -25.89
C THR A 230 -10.84 3.27 -25.56
N GLY A 231 -10.39 3.67 -24.38
CA GLY A 231 -10.45 5.07 -23.93
C GLY A 231 -11.18 5.32 -22.61
N LEU A 232 -11.79 4.31 -21.97
CA LEU A 232 -12.42 4.50 -20.65
C LEU A 232 -11.36 4.80 -19.57
N HIS A 233 -10.24 4.09 -19.60
CA HIS A 233 -9.13 4.32 -18.67
C HIS A 233 -8.60 5.76 -18.80
N GLU A 234 -8.36 6.24 -20.01
CA GLU A 234 -7.91 7.62 -20.26
C GLU A 234 -8.92 8.66 -19.78
N LYS A 235 -10.22 8.40 -19.97
CA LYS A 235 -11.29 9.30 -19.48
C LYS A 235 -11.34 9.34 -17.95
N VAL A 236 -11.19 8.19 -17.31
CA VAL A 236 -11.13 8.08 -15.85
C VAL A 236 -9.92 8.85 -15.31
N GLU A 237 -8.74 8.64 -15.89
CA GLU A 237 -7.51 9.35 -15.51
C GLU A 237 -7.68 10.88 -15.68
N LYS A 238 -8.14 11.32 -16.83
CA LYS A 238 -8.36 12.73 -17.10
C LYS A 238 -9.33 13.35 -16.10
N THR A 239 -10.45 12.69 -15.84
CA THR A 239 -11.48 13.16 -14.91
C THR A 239 -10.93 13.27 -13.48
N ALA A 240 -10.17 12.27 -13.01
CA ALA A 240 -9.55 12.29 -11.69
C ALA A 240 -8.53 13.43 -11.56
N VAL A 241 -7.64 13.58 -12.55
CA VAL A 241 -6.63 14.63 -12.56
C VAL A 241 -7.25 16.03 -12.65
N GLU A 242 -8.30 16.21 -13.45
CA GLU A 242 -9.04 17.47 -13.50
C GLU A 242 -9.72 17.80 -12.16
N ALA A 243 -10.32 16.83 -11.50
CA ALA A 243 -10.91 17.02 -10.17
C ALA A 243 -9.85 17.44 -9.14
N ALA A 244 -8.65 16.81 -9.17
CA ALA A 244 -7.53 17.20 -8.34
C ALA A 244 -7.05 18.62 -8.63
N ARG A 245 -6.88 19.00 -9.91
CA ARG A 245 -6.47 20.36 -10.33
C ARG A 245 -7.47 21.45 -9.95
N ARG A 246 -8.75 21.13 -9.80
CA ARG A 246 -9.78 22.08 -9.32
C ARG A 246 -9.71 22.30 -7.81
N LYS A 247 -9.31 21.28 -7.06
CA LYS A 247 -9.25 21.32 -5.60
C LYS A 247 -7.91 21.81 -5.09
N PHE A 248 -6.82 21.38 -5.71
CA PHE A 248 -5.45 21.62 -5.26
C PHE A 248 -4.84 22.80 -6.02
N SER A 249 -4.04 23.61 -5.32
CA SER A 249 -3.36 24.73 -5.95
C SER A 249 -2.33 24.24 -6.99
N PRO A 250 -2.06 25.02 -8.06
CA PRO A 250 -1.00 24.70 -9.02
C PRO A 250 0.37 24.55 -8.34
N GLU A 251 0.62 25.30 -7.28
CA GLU A 251 1.86 25.24 -6.50
C GLU A 251 2.05 23.87 -5.85
N PHE A 252 0.99 23.30 -5.27
CA PHE A 252 1.02 21.96 -4.71
C PHE A 252 1.22 20.90 -5.81
N MET A 253 0.44 20.97 -6.88
CA MET A 253 0.53 20.01 -7.97
C MET A 253 1.91 19.95 -8.61
N ASN A 254 2.63 21.09 -8.67
CA ASN A 254 4.00 21.17 -9.21
C ASN A 254 5.08 20.55 -8.30
N ARG A 255 4.77 20.25 -7.05
CA ARG A 255 5.68 19.57 -6.09
C ARG A 255 5.51 18.06 -6.05
N LEU A 256 4.52 17.55 -6.78
CA LEU A 256 4.31 16.11 -6.92
C LEU A 256 5.20 15.57 -8.06
N ASP A 257 5.86 14.47 -7.80
CA ASP A 257 6.66 13.80 -8.83
C ASP A 257 5.76 12.99 -9.77
N LYS A 258 4.68 12.39 -9.24
CA LYS A 258 3.71 11.64 -10.05
C LYS A 258 2.31 11.66 -9.42
N VAL A 259 1.31 11.81 -10.29
CA VAL A 259 -0.10 11.58 -9.94
C VAL A 259 -0.50 10.25 -10.55
N VAL A 260 -0.98 9.34 -9.71
CA VAL A 260 -1.37 7.98 -10.12
C VAL A 260 -2.86 7.79 -9.85
N VAL A 261 -3.59 7.38 -10.88
CA VAL A 261 -5.03 7.15 -10.77
C VAL A 261 -5.30 5.67 -10.55
N PHE A 262 -5.96 5.38 -9.46
CA PHE A 262 -6.44 4.05 -9.11
C PHE A 262 -7.80 3.80 -9.75
N HIS A 263 -7.91 2.71 -10.46
CA HIS A 263 -9.14 2.30 -11.10
C HIS A 263 -10.03 1.48 -10.15
N PRO A 264 -11.36 1.53 -10.32
CA PRO A 264 -12.25 0.58 -9.66
C PRO A 264 -11.86 -0.85 -10.05
N LEU A 265 -11.87 -1.74 -9.06
CA LEU A 265 -11.53 -3.15 -9.30
C LEU A 265 -12.61 -3.86 -10.09
N LYS A 266 -12.21 -4.64 -11.08
CA LYS A 266 -13.07 -5.53 -11.85
C LYS A 266 -13.41 -6.77 -11.02
N ARG A 267 -14.39 -7.57 -11.51
CA ARG A 267 -14.81 -8.78 -10.81
C ARG A 267 -13.67 -9.80 -10.67
N GLU A 268 -12.87 -10.01 -11.73
CA GLU A 268 -11.74 -10.91 -11.70
C GLU A 268 -10.69 -10.44 -10.68
N GLU A 269 -10.43 -9.14 -10.63
CA GLU A 269 -9.52 -8.52 -9.67
C GLU A 269 -10.03 -8.61 -8.22
N LEU A 270 -11.36 -8.57 -8.01
CA LEU A 270 -11.98 -8.78 -6.70
C LEU A 270 -11.86 -10.24 -6.25
N ASP A 271 -11.88 -11.20 -7.17
CA ASP A 271 -11.63 -12.61 -6.86
C ASP A 271 -10.18 -12.83 -6.42
N ASP A 272 -9.21 -12.22 -7.09
CA ASP A 272 -7.80 -12.23 -6.65
C ASP A 272 -7.63 -11.58 -5.26
N VAL A 273 -8.34 -10.48 -5.00
CA VAL A 273 -8.34 -9.84 -3.67
C VAL A 273 -8.97 -10.74 -2.61
N LEU A 274 -10.05 -11.47 -2.95
CA LEU A 274 -10.66 -12.45 -2.07
C LEU A 274 -9.66 -13.54 -1.67
N GLU A 275 -8.91 -14.07 -2.62
CA GLU A 275 -7.88 -15.08 -2.38
C GLU A 275 -6.79 -14.57 -1.42
N ILE A 276 -6.29 -13.34 -1.65
CA ILE A 276 -5.30 -12.69 -0.79
C ILE A 276 -5.85 -12.53 0.64
N GLU A 277 -7.07 -12.05 0.81
CA GLU A 277 -7.67 -11.83 2.13
C GLU A 277 -7.97 -13.15 2.85
N LEU A 278 -8.43 -14.18 2.14
CA LEU A 278 -8.62 -15.52 2.72
C LEU A 278 -7.29 -16.14 3.16
N SER A 279 -6.23 -15.96 2.38
CA SER A 279 -4.87 -16.38 2.74
C SER A 279 -4.37 -15.66 4.00
N ASN A 280 -4.67 -14.36 4.14
CA ASN A 280 -4.35 -13.59 5.35
C ASN A 280 -5.13 -14.11 6.57
N VAL A 281 -6.40 -14.49 6.40
CA VAL A 281 -7.20 -15.12 7.47
C VAL A 281 -6.60 -16.47 7.85
N GLN A 282 -6.25 -17.32 6.87
CA GLN A 282 -5.60 -18.59 7.13
C GLN A 282 -4.29 -18.44 7.89
N LYS A 283 -3.43 -17.51 7.48
CA LYS A 283 -2.20 -17.20 8.19
C LYS A 283 -2.48 -16.78 9.64
N ARG A 284 -3.45 -15.89 9.85
CA ARG A 284 -3.87 -15.45 11.20
C ARG A 284 -4.34 -16.63 12.06
N VAL A 285 -5.10 -17.58 11.48
CA VAL A 285 -5.53 -18.79 12.18
C VAL A 285 -4.34 -19.67 12.59
N LEU A 286 -3.34 -19.80 11.72
CA LEU A 286 -2.14 -20.60 12.02
C LEU A 286 -1.26 -19.91 13.07
N ASP A 287 -1.09 -18.60 13.01
CA ASP A 287 -0.15 -17.86 13.85
C ASP A 287 -0.71 -17.53 15.25
N THR A 288 -2.02 -17.28 15.36
CA THR A 288 -2.60 -16.71 16.59
C THR A 288 -3.69 -17.53 17.26
N ALA A 289 -4.28 -18.52 16.55
CA ALA A 289 -5.35 -19.32 17.14
C ALA A 289 -4.80 -20.28 18.23
N THR A 290 -5.57 -20.43 19.32
CA THR A 290 -5.24 -21.41 20.37
C THR A 290 -5.22 -22.86 19.87
N ARG A 291 -5.90 -23.11 18.76
CA ARG A 291 -5.98 -24.40 18.07
C ARG A 291 -5.84 -24.14 16.58
N PRO A 292 -4.63 -24.17 16.02
CA PRO A 292 -4.40 -23.95 14.60
C PRO A 292 -5.04 -25.07 13.77
N PHE A 293 -5.70 -24.68 12.69
CA PHE A 293 -6.36 -25.59 11.75
C PHE A 293 -6.31 -25.01 10.34
N LEU A 294 -6.62 -25.82 9.34
CA LEU A 294 -6.74 -25.38 7.95
C LEU A 294 -8.21 -25.24 7.55
N PHE A 295 -8.48 -24.32 6.64
CA PHE A 295 -9.79 -24.27 5.97
C PHE A 295 -9.60 -24.09 4.45
N ARG A 296 -10.57 -24.57 3.72
CA ARG A 296 -10.74 -24.31 2.29
C ARG A 296 -12.16 -23.83 2.04
N ILE A 297 -12.34 -23.05 1.01
CA ILE A 297 -13.66 -22.57 0.61
C ILE A 297 -14.03 -23.15 -0.76
N THR A 298 -15.28 -23.57 -0.94
CA THR A 298 -15.79 -24.05 -2.21
C THR A 298 -16.02 -22.92 -3.19
N GLU A 299 -16.19 -23.21 -4.46
CA GLU A 299 -16.49 -22.21 -5.49
C GLU A 299 -17.82 -21.50 -5.20
N GLU A 300 -18.83 -22.23 -4.72
CA GLU A 300 -20.13 -21.68 -4.29
C GLU A 300 -19.99 -20.74 -3.10
N GLY A 301 -19.09 -21.07 -2.15
CA GLY A 301 -18.75 -20.21 -1.02
C GLY A 301 -18.00 -18.94 -1.44
N ARG A 302 -17.07 -19.04 -2.39
CA ARG A 302 -16.37 -17.88 -2.98
C ARG A 302 -17.36 -16.95 -3.67
N GLU A 303 -18.20 -17.50 -4.53
CA GLU A 303 -19.20 -16.74 -5.26
C GLU A 303 -20.18 -16.02 -4.30
N PHE A 304 -20.58 -16.67 -3.20
CA PHE A 304 -21.36 -16.04 -2.15
C PHE A 304 -20.65 -14.84 -1.54
N LEU A 305 -19.36 -14.99 -1.19
CA LEU A 305 -18.58 -13.87 -0.62
C LEU A 305 -18.40 -12.72 -1.61
N LEU A 306 -18.20 -13.02 -2.89
CA LEU A 306 -18.11 -12.01 -3.94
C LEU A 306 -19.44 -11.29 -4.12
N GLN A 307 -20.58 -12.00 -4.10
CA GLN A 307 -21.91 -11.38 -4.20
C GLN A 307 -22.22 -10.46 -3.01
N GLU A 308 -21.95 -10.92 -1.78
CA GLU A 308 -22.14 -10.12 -0.56
C GLU A 308 -21.10 -8.99 -0.39
N GLY A 309 -19.92 -9.19 -0.95
CA GLY A 309 -18.78 -8.27 -0.83
C GLY A 309 -18.60 -7.28 -1.99
N THR A 310 -19.36 -7.42 -3.08
CA THR A 310 -19.24 -6.52 -4.23
C THR A 310 -20.24 -5.38 -4.11
N ASP A 311 -19.70 -4.18 -3.83
CA ASP A 311 -20.42 -2.92 -4.01
C ASP A 311 -19.55 -2.01 -4.88
N GLN A 312 -20.08 -1.57 -6.00
CA GLN A 312 -19.37 -0.72 -6.96
C GLN A 312 -18.89 0.61 -6.35
N ARG A 313 -19.50 1.06 -5.24
CA ARG A 313 -19.15 2.31 -4.55
C ARG A 313 -18.01 2.14 -3.55
N TYR A 314 -17.83 0.95 -2.98
CA TYR A 314 -16.93 0.71 -1.85
C TYR A 314 -15.79 -0.27 -2.14
N GLY A 315 -15.78 -0.90 -3.33
CA GLY A 315 -14.70 -1.76 -3.80
C GLY A 315 -14.30 -2.86 -2.79
N ALA A 316 -13.01 -3.17 -2.70
CA ALA A 316 -12.47 -4.22 -1.84
C ALA A 316 -12.75 -4.04 -0.33
N ARG A 317 -13.08 -2.82 0.15
CA ARG A 317 -13.41 -2.60 1.57
C ARG A 317 -14.70 -3.34 1.98
N HIS A 318 -15.66 -3.44 1.06
CA HIS A 318 -16.90 -4.18 1.30
C HIS A 318 -16.66 -5.69 1.35
N LEU A 319 -15.81 -6.20 0.44
CA LEU A 319 -15.38 -7.59 0.42
C LEU A 319 -14.69 -8.01 1.72
N LYS A 320 -13.79 -7.18 2.24
CA LYS A 320 -13.13 -7.42 3.53
C LYS A 320 -14.13 -7.52 4.69
N ARG A 321 -15.14 -6.66 4.72
CA ARG A 321 -16.22 -6.73 5.72
C ARG A 321 -17.09 -7.99 5.56
N ALA A 322 -17.34 -8.44 4.33
CA ALA A 322 -18.05 -9.69 4.08
C ALA A 322 -17.26 -10.90 4.61
N ILE A 323 -15.94 -10.94 4.37
CA ILE A 323 -15.06 -11.97 4.92
C ILE A 323 -15.06 -11.97 6.45
N GLU A 324 -14.93 -10.80 7.09
CA GLU A 324 -14.99 -10.70 8.55
C GLU A 324 -16.35 -11.22 9.08
N ARG A 325 -17.46 -10.84 8.46
CA ARG A 325 -18.82 -11.23 8.88
C ARG A 325 -19.09 -12.73 8.68
N HIS A 326 -18.76 -13.25 7.50
CA HIS A 326 -19.22 -14.57 7.07
C HIS A 326 -18.16 -15.68 7.27
N VAL A 327 -16.88 -15.31 7.47
CA VAL A 327 -15.80 -16.29 7.69
C VAL A 327 -15.21 -16.14 9.09
N VAL A 328 -14.66 -14.95 9.41
CA VAL A 328 -13.87 -14.76 10.63
C VAL A 328 -14.72 -14.89 11.90
N TYR A 329 -15.89 -14.22 11.98
CA TYR A 329 -16.75 -14.31 13.15
C TYR A 329 -17.30 -15.73 13.38
N PRO A 330 -17.80 -16.48 12.38
CA PRO A 330 -18.17 -17.88 12.55
C PRO A 330 -17.00 -18.75 13.02
N ILE A 331 -15.82 -18.63 12.42
CA ILE A 331 -14.59 -19.34 12.83
C ILE A 331 -14.30 -19.07 14.32
N ALA A 332 -14.34 -17.80 14.74
CA ALA A 332 -14.10 -17.45 16.13
C ALA A 332 -15.10 -18.11 17.10
N ARG A 333 -16.38 -18.23 16.70
CA ARG A 333 -17.40 -18.95 17.48
C ARG A 333 -17.12 -20.45 17.55
N LEU A 334 -16.73 -21.07 16.45
CA LEU A 334 -16.39 -22.50 16.40
C LEU A 334 -15.18 -22.82 17.30
N LEU A 335 -14.17 -21.95 17.31
CA LEU A 335 -13.02 -22.07 18.21
C LEU A 335 -13.42 -21.88 19.69
N ALA A 336 -14.21 -20.87 20.00
CA ALA A 336 -14.67 -20.57 21.36
C ALA A 336 -15.54 -21.68 21.95
N THR A 337 -16.34 -22.35 21.11
CA THR A 337 -17.22 -23.48 21.52
C THR A 337 -16.54 -24.84 21.41
N ALA A 338 -15.21 -24.87 21.14
CA ALA A 338 -14.43 -26.08 20.98
C ALA A 338 -14.98 -27.09 19.93
N GLN A 339 -15.69 -26.59 18.94
CA GLN A 339 -16.17 -27.40 17.82
C GLN A 339 -15.08 -27.70 16.79
N VAL A 340 -13.96 -26.96 16.80
CA VAL A 340 -12.80 -27.17 15.95
C VAL A 340 -11.60 -27.51 16.82
N HIS A 341 -10.85 -28.52 16.40
CA HIS A 341 -9.68 -29.02 17.07
C HIS A 341 -8.40 -28.69 16.27
N GLN A 342 -7.28 -28.78 16.94
CA GLN A 342 -5.98 -28.60 16.30
C GLN A 342 -5.78 -29.66 15.21
N GLY A 343 -5.38 -29.22 14.02
CA GLY A 343 -5.14 -30.11 12.89
C GLY A 343 -6.40 -30.47 12.09
N ASP A 344 -7.58 -29.94 12.46
CA ASP A 344 -8.78 -30.13 11.64
C ASP A 344 -8.62 -29.45 10.26
N VAL A 345 -9.34 -29.96 9.27
CA VAL A 345 -9.54 -29.30 7.99
C VAL A 345 -11.03 -28.96 7.85
N LEU A 346 -11.33 -27.67 7.71
CA LEU A 346 -12.70 -27.20 7.49
C LEU A 346 -12.97 -26.94 6.02
N VAL A 347 -14.13 -27.35 5.56
CA VAL A 347 -14.68 -26.95 4.26
C VAL A 347 -15.75 -25.90 4.52
N ILE A 348 -15.59 -24.73 3.92
CA ILE A 348 -16.54 -23.63 3.99
C ILE A 348 -17.31 -23.64 2.69
N ASP A 349 -18.61 -23.90 2.77
CA ASP A 349 -19.49 -24.01 1.62
C ASP A 349 -20.73 -23.12 1.74
N ARG A 350 -21.42 -22.88 0.64
CA ARG A 350 -22.71 -22.17 0.68
C ARG A 350 -23.77 -23.05 1.34
N HIS A 351 -24.47 -22.50 2.34
CA HIS A 351 -25.59 -23.23 2.95
C HIS A 351 -26.75 -23.34 1.95
N PRO A 352 -27.32 -24.57 1.70
CA PRO A 352 -28.29 -24.76 0.65
C PRO A 352 -29.61 -23.98 0.85
N ALA A 353 -30.02 -23.75 2.10
CA ALA A 353 -31.29 -23.16 2.45
C ALA A 353 -31.18 -21.68 2.92
N ASP A 354 -30.00 -21.24 3.35
CA ASP A 354 -29.82 -19.93 3.99
C ASP A 354 -28.84 -19.04 3.18
N LYS A 355 -29.02 -17.73 3.35
CA LYS A 355 -27.98 -16.75 2.90
C LYS A 355 -26.80 -16.72 3.87
N ALA A 356 -26.13 -17.86 4.05
CA ALA A 356 -25.04 -18.07 4.99
C ALA A 356 -24.02 -19.06 4.44
N LEU A 357 -22.87 -19.15 5.09
CA LEU A 357 -21.88 -20.20 4.84
C LEU A 357 -22.03 -21.31 5.85
N ALA A 358 -21.91 -22.56 5.41
CA ALA A 358 -21.81 -23.76 6.23
C ALA A 358 -20.35 -24.12 6.47
N PHE A 359 -20.03 -24.56 7.67
CA PHE A 359 -18.69 -24.97 8.08
C PHE A 359 -18.71 -26.47 8.36
N ILE A 360 -18.06 -27.25 7.53
CA ILE A 360 -18.11 -28.71 7.54
C ILE A 360 -16.70 -29.20 7.89
N ARG A 361 -16.57 -30.09 8.89
CA ARG A 361 -15.29 -30.73 9.16
C ARG A 361 -15.09 -31.82 8.12
N ASP A 362 -13.93 -31.82 7.47
CA ASP A 362 -13.53 -32.89 6.55
C ASP A 362 -13.00 -34.09 7.36
N PRO A 363 -13.76 -35.21 7.43
CA PRO A 363 -13.38 -36.35 8.27
C PRO A 363 -12.21 -37.15 7.70
N GLU A 364 -11.91 -37.02 6.43
CA GLU A 364 -10.89 -37.81 5.73
C GLU A 364 -9.51 -37.15 5.73
N ARG A 365 -9.42 -35.86 6.14
CA ARG A 365 -8.20 -35.10 6.09
C ARG A 365 -7.84 -34.53 7.46
N GLN A 366 -6.66 -34.90 7.94
CA GLN A 366 -5.97 -34.19 8.98
C GLN A 366 -4.91 -33.29 8.34
N ALA A 367 -4.79 -32.04 8.81
CA ALA A 367 -3.73 -31.17 8.36
C ALA A 367 -2.36 -31.82 8.66
N PRO A 368 -1.37 -31.71 7.77
CA PRO A 368 0.00 -32.02 8.09
C PRO A 368 0.41 -31.20 9.35
N ASP A 369 1.27 -31.74 10.18
CA ASP A 369 1.69 -31.12 11.44
C ASP A 369 1.93 -29.62 11.25
N PRO A 370 1.24 -28.73 11.97
CA PRO A 370 1.39 -27.29 11.83
C PRO A 370 2.83 -26.79 11.95
N SER A 371 3.67 -27.50 12.69
CA SER A 371 5.10 -27.20 12.81
C SER A 371 5.87 -27.35 11.50
N ILE A 372 5.43 -28.22 10.60
CA ILE A 372 6.03 -28.41 9.28
C ILE A 372 5.58 -27.29 8.31
N VAL A 373 4.35 -26.78 8.46
CA VAL A 373 3.79 -25.71 7.64
C VAL A 373 4.43 -24.35 8.01
N LEU A 374 4.79 -24.13 9.28
CA LEU A 374 5.43 -22.91 9.76
C LEU A 374 6.92 -22.81 9.40
N ALA A 375 7.61 -23.93 9.18
CA ALA A 375 9.05 -23.97 8.86
C ALA A 375 9.41 -23.59 7.43
N GLY A 376 8.43 -23.43 6.53
CA GLY A 376 8.66 -23.07 5.14
C GLY A 376 8.01 -21.77 4.76
N THR A 377 8.79 -20.79 4.30
CA THR A 377 8.37 -19.53 3.64
C THR A 377 7.50 -19.75 2.39
N HIS A 378 7.08 -20.99 2.10
CA HIS A 378 6.24 -21.44 0.99
C HIS A 378 4.87 -22.01 1.43
N ALA A 379 4.37 -21.64 2.62
CA ALA A 379 3.12 -22.20 3.15
C ALA A 379 1.91 -22.04 2.21
N VAL A 380 1.84 -20.95 1.45
CA VAL A 380 0.77 -20.71 0.47
C VAL A 380 0.92 -21.62 -0.75
N GLN A 381 2.15 -21.92 -1.19
CA GLN A 381 2.41 -22.78 -2.34
C GLN A 381 2.19 -24.27 -1.99
N LEU A 382 2.56 -24.69 -0.78
CA LEU A 382 2.31 -26.05 -0.28
C LEU A 382 0.82 -26.33 -0.05
N THR A 383 0.05 -25.32 0.38
CA THR A 383 -1.42 -25.43 0.49
C THR A 383 -2.06 -25.57 -0.90
N ARG A 384 -1.60 -24.82 -1.91
CA ARG A 384 -2.04 -24.99 -3.30
C ARG A 384 -1.67 -26.36 -3.88
N GLU A 385 -0.44 -26.84 -3.67
CA GLU A 385 0.01 -28.11 -4.20
C GLU A 385 -0.58 -29.31 -3.45
N ALA A 386 -0.79 -29.23 -2.14
CA ALA A 386 -1.43 -30.27 -1.36
C ALA A 386 -2.94 -30.35 -1.64
N LEU A 387 -3.60 -29.25 -1.97
CA LEU A 387 -5.02 -29.20 -2.33
C LEU A 387 -5.25 -29.50 -3.82
N ALA A 388 -4.28 -29.28 -4.71
CA ALA A 388 -4.38 -29.54 -6.14
C ALA A 388 -4.05 -31.00 -6.53
N ARG A 389 -3.42 -31.78 -5.65
CA ARG A 389 -3.07 -33.19 -5.89
C ARG A 389 -4.16 -34.19 -5.45
N THR A 390 -5.35 -33.68 -5.20
CA THR A 390 -6.56 -34.48 -4.89
C THR A 390 -7.77 -33.93 -5.61
#